data_6eaabae3941fbc5f0dff568ffbba1c2a
#
_entry.id   6eaabae3941fbc5f0dff568ffbba1c2a
#
_cell.length_a   1.000
_cell.length_b   1.000
_cell.length_c   1.000
_cell.angle_alpha   90.00
_cell.angle_beta   90.00
_cell.angle_gamma   90.00
#
_symmetry.space_group_name_H-M   'P 1'
#
loop_
_entity.id
_entity.type
_entity.pdbx_description
1 polymer ?
#
loop_
_entity_poly.entity_id
_entity_poly.type
_entity_poly.pdbx_seq_one_letter_code
_entity_poly.pdbx_strand_id
1 'polypeptide(L)'
;MLRYFTAGETHGKCLTVIIEGMPSGVEISLDEINEQLAKRQQGYGRGGRMKIEKDTAEILSGVRGGVTLGSPIAIKIENRDWANWESIMGTETANNEKSVECPRPGHADLTGGMKYNHRDLRNVLERASARETAARVAVGALVRQVLKPFGIEFLSHVKRIGEVEDTSDFTAADFFEKVQNSPVGFGDENAAQKAMEYIDKIKARGESVGGIVETIVKGVPAGLGSYVHYDRKLDANLAFGVMSVQAIKGVEIGMGFGVSEIPGSKVHDEIEYSDDFDRLTNNAGGIEGGMSNGEPIIVKAAMKPIPTLYNPLRTVNIDDKSEHKATVERSDVCAVPACSVVVEAVIAFEIAKAFLDKFSGDCMADVKAYYDVYMNRIKNF
;
A
#
# COMPACT_ATOMS: atom_id res chain seq x y z
N MET A 1 -8.05 -10.34 17.18
CA MET A 1 -8.23 -9.28 16.13
C MET A 1 -6.86 -8.74 15.76
N LEU A 2 -6.46 -8.89 14.49
CA LEU A 2 -5.19 -8.34 13.97
C LEU A 2 -5.28 -6.82 13.82
N ARG A 3 -4.30 -6.09 14.35
CA ARG A 3 -4.19 -4.62 14.23
C ARG A 3 -2.74 -4.16 14.32
N TYR A 4 -2.47 -2.95 13.87
CA TYR A 4 -1.14 -2.34 14.03
C TYR A 4 -1.23 -0.83 14.25
N PHE A 5 -0.15 -0.28 14.82
CA PHE A 5 0.09 1.15 14.95
C PHE A 5 1.42 1.49 14.30
N THR A 6 1.46 2.65 13.64
CA THR A 6 2.70 3.24 13.12
C THR A 6 3.00 4.53 13.84
N ALA A 7 4.26 4.78 14.12
CA ALA A 7 4.76 6.02 14.70
C ALA A 7 6.05 6.46 13.97
N GLY A 8 6.45 7.72 14.16
CA GLY A 8 7.65 8.30 13.58
C GLY A 8 7.36 9.32 12.49
N GLU A 9 8.30 10.22 12.31
CA GLU A 9 8.31 11.33 11.36
C GLU A 9 9.28 11.05 10.22
N THR A 10 9.12 11.77 9.12
CA THR A 10 9.95 11.59 7.91
C THR A 10 11.44 11.77 8.18
N HIS A 11 11.80 12.77 8.94
CA HIS A 11 13.17 13.09 9.32
C HIS A 11 13.42 12.88 10.83
N GLY A 12 12.53 12.16 11.53
CA GLY A 12 12.75 11.68 12.89
C GLY A 12 13.76 10.53 12.92
N LYS A 13 14.10 10.05 14.11
CA LYS A 13 15.13 9.03 14.34
C LYS A 13 14.83 7.71 13.64
N CYS A 14 13.58 7.28 13.64
CA CYS A 14 13.13 6.04 13.02
C CYS A 14 11.62 6.05 12.78
N LEU A 15 11.13 5.09 11.99
CA LEU A 15 9.74 4.67 12.01
C LEU A 15 9.60 3.45 12.92
N THR A 16 8.49 3.37 13.64
CA THR A 16 8.18 2.27 14.54
C THR A 16 6.82 1.68 14.19
N VAL A 17 6.72 0.37 14.28
CA VAL A 17 5.47 -0.39 14.12
C VAL A 17 5.26 -1.25 15.35
N ILE A 18 4.02 -1.33 15.83
CA ILE A 18 3.59 -2.35 16.77
C ILE A 18 2.42 -3.10 16.14
N ILE A 19 2.54 -4.44 16.05
CA ILE A 19 1.54 -5.33 15.47
C ILE A 19 1.05 -6.25 16.59
N GLU A 20 -0.26 -6.37 16.73
CA GLU A 20 -0.92 -7.25 17.71
C GLU A 20 -1.91 -8.18 17.00
N GLY A 21 -2.08 -9.38 17.54
CA GLY A 21 -3.04 -10.38 17.05
C GLY A 21 -2.45 -11.35 16.03
N MET A 22 -1.11 -11.41 15.92
CA MET A 22 -0.44 -12.47 15.16
C MET A 22 -0.50 -13.78 15.96
N PRO A 23 -0.88 -14.91 15.34
CA PRO A 23 -0.80 -16.21 16.02
C PRO A 23 0.65 -16.59 16.32
N SER A 24 0.87 -17.38 17.36
CA SER A 24 2.18 -17.99 17.62
C SER A 24 2.48 -19.09 16.59
N GLY A 25 3.77 -19.36 16.37
CA GLY A 25 4.20 -20.45 15.47
C GLY A 25 4.27 -20.07 13.99
N VAL A 26 4.21 -18.77 13.64
CA VAL A 26 4.48 -18.30 12.26
C VAL A 26 5.99 -18.18 12.08
N GLU A 27 6.54 -18.82 11.06
CA GLU A 27 7.92 -18.63 10.64
C GLU A 27 8.07 -17.27 9.97
N ILE A 28 9.02 -16.45 10.45
CA ILE A 28 9.27 -15.09 9.96
C ILE A 28 10.64 -15.02 9.28
N SER A 29 10.62 -14.68 7.99
CA SER A 29 11.80 -14.29 7.22
C SER A 29 11.95 -12.78 7.23
N LEU A 30 12.99 -12.28 7.90
CA LEU A 30 13.35 -10.87 7.87
C LEU A 30 13.82 -10.44 6.47
N ASP A 31 14.42 -11.35 5.72
CA ASP A 31 14.88 -11.09 4.35
C ASP A 31 13.70 -10.80 3.41
N GLU A 32 12.57 -11.52 3.52
CA GLU A 32 11.35 -11.23 2.75
C GLU A 32 10.79 -9.83 3.10
N ILE A 33 10.85 -9.42 4.37
CA ILE A 33 10.45 -8.07 4.78
C ILE A 33 11.35 -7.02 4.15
N ASN A 34 12.66 -7.22 4.21
CA ASN A 34 13.65 -6.30 3.67
C ASN A 34 13.60 -6.23 2.13
N GLU A 35 13.27 -7.33 1.46
CA GLU A 35 13.05 -7.35 0.02
C GLU A 35 11.87 -6.43 -0.38
N GLN A 36 10.75 -6.50 0.34
CA GLN A 36 9.60 -5.62 0.08
C GLN A 36 9.92 -4.14 0.36
N LEU A 37 10.68 -3.86 1.41
CA LEU A 37 11.17 -2.51 1.69
C LEU A 37 12.08 -2.00 0.56
N ALA A 38 12.97 -2.85 0.03
CA ALA A 38 13.84 -2.51 -1.10
C ALA A 38 13.03 -2.27 -2.39
N LYS A 39 12.02 -3.11 -2.70
CA LYS A 39 11.12 -2.91 -3.84
C LYS A 39 10.39 -1.56 -3.76
N ARG A 40 9.90 -1.18 -2.57
CA ARG A 40 9.26 0.13 -2.36
C ARG A 40 10.19 1.30 -2.71
N GLN A 41 11.49 1.15 -2.59
CA GLN A 41 12.48 2.21 -2.89
C GLN A 41 12.87 2.29 -4.36
N GLN A 42 12.49 1.32 -5.18
CA GLN A 42 12.79 1.25 -6.61
C GLN A 42 11.77 2.03 -7.46
N GLY A 43 12.01 2.06 -8.76
CA GLY A 43 11.14 2.65 -9.77
C GLY A 43 11.77 3.87 -10.47
N TYR A 44 11.38 4.09 -11.73
CA TYR A 44 11.81 5.24 -12.53
C TYR A 44 11.11 6.52 -12.07
N GLY A 45 11.82 7.64 -12.09
CA GLY A 45 11.30 8.94 -11.64
C GLY A 45 11.46 9.22 -10.14
N ARG A 46 12.17 8.36 -9.41
CA ARG A 46 12.45 8.53 -7.97
C ARG A 46 13.46 9.66 -7.72
N GLY A 47 13.25 10.39 -6.62
CA GLY A 47 14.12 11.47 -6.17
C GLY A 47 15.42 11.02 -5.50
N GLY A 48 16.31 11.97 -5.27
CA GLY A 48 17.66 11.71 -4.69
C GLY A 48 17.65 11.10 -3.30
N ARG A 49 16.56 11.19 -2.54
CA ARG A 49 16.43 10.60 -1.20
C ARG A 49 16.61 9.07 -1.22
N MET A 50 16.14 8.41 -2.28
CA MET A 50 16.26 6.96 -2.43
C MET A 50 17.70 6.46 -2.55
N LYS A 51 18.67 7.36 -2.80
CA LYS A 51 20.10 7.05 -2.79
C LYS A 51 20.69 7.02 -1.38
N ILE A 52 20.06 7.72 -0.44
CA ILE A 52 20.49 7.84 0.97
C ILE A 52 19.87 6.75 1.81
N GLU A 53 18.55 6.60 1.70
CA GLU A 53 17.76 5.64 2.48
C GLU A 53 17.91 4.23 1.90
N LYS A 54 18.27 3.28 2.76
CA LYS A 54 18.19 1.83 2.50
C LYS A 54 17.41 1.24 3.65
N ASP A 55 16.08 1.18 3.47
CA ASP A 55 15.18 0.72 4.50
C ASP A 55 15.46 -0.73 4.86
N THR A 56 15.70 -0.97 6.14
CA THR A 56 15.83 -2.31 6.73
C THR A 56 15.01 -2.36 8.00
N ALA A 57 14.30 -3.47 8.19
CA ALA A 57 13.52 -3.73 9.39
C ALA A 57 14.40 -4.36 10.48
N GLU A 58 14.23 -3.90 11.71
CA GLU A 58 14.77 -4.53 12.92
C GLU A 58 13.58 -4.98 13.79
N ILE A 59 13.45 -6.28 14.03
CA ILE A 59 12.41 -6.82 14.92
C ILE A 59 12.91 -6.74 16.35
N LEU A 60 12.18 -6.01 17.21
CA LEU A 60 12.56 -5.73 18.59
C LEU A 60 11.91 -6.67 19.61
N SER A 61 10.74 -7.24 19.26
CA SER A 61 9.97 -8.12 20.15
C SER A 61 8.99 -9.01 19.37
N GLY A 62 8.39 -9.99 20.05
CA GLY A 62 7.30 -10.82 19.52
C GLY A 62 7.75 -11.99 18.65
N VAL A 63 9.05 -12.09 18.34
CA VAL A 63 9.65 -13.17 17.54
C VAL A 63 10.88 -13.71 18.28
N ARG A 64 11.04 -15.03 18.30
CA ARG A 64 12.21 -15.70 18.87
C ARG A 64 12.63 -16.88 17.99
N GLY A 65 13.91 -16.91 17.61
CA GLY A 65 14.42 -17.96 16.72
C GLY A 65 13.71 -18.00 15.36
N GLY A 66 13.28 -16.83 14.86
CA GLY A 66 12.55 -16.73 13.60
C GLY A 66 11.05 -17.10 13.66
N VAL A 67 10.49 -17.33 14.87
CA VAL A 67 9.09 -17.78 15.03
C VAL A 67 8.32 -16.82 15.95
N THR A 68 7.08 -16.49 15.58
CA THR A 68 6.20 -15.62 16.39
C THR A 68 5.81 -16.27 17.71
N LEU A 69 5.66 -15.42 18.74
CA LEU A 69 5.32 -15.86 20.12
C LEU A 69 3.83 -15.66 20.47
N GLY A 70 3.02 -15.03 19.61
CA GLY A 70 1.66 -14.60 19.93
C GLY A 70 1.59 -13.28 20.72
N SER A 71 2.72 -12.73 21.13
CA SER A 71 2.82 -11.42 21.79
C SER A 71 3.00 -10.30 20.76
N PRO A 72 2.80 -9.00 21.14
CA PRO A 72 2.99 -7.88 20.21
C PRO A 72 4.39 -7.86 19.57
N ILE A 73 4.42 -7.68 18.26
CA ILE A 73 5.65 -7.58 17.47
C ILE A 73 5.96 -6.10 17.27
N ALA A 74 7.15 -5.67 17.71
CA ALA A 74 7.65 -4.33 17.46
C ALA A 74 8.72 -4.37 16.36
N ILE A 75 8.58 -3.48 15.36
CA ILE A 75 9.53 -3.31 14.26
C ILE A 75 10.02 -1.87 14.26
N LYS A 76 11.33 -1.68 14.10
CA LYS A 76 11.97 -0.38 13.87
C LYS A 76 12.54 -0.32 12.45
N ILE A 77 12.36 0.82 11.78
CA ILE A 77 13.02 1.16 10.51
C ILE A 77 13.77 2.46 10.72
N GLU A 78 15.10 2.42 10.68
CA GLU A 78 15.95 3.58 10.93
C GLU A 78 15.89 4.61 9.79
N ASN A 79 15.88 5.90 10.11
CA ASN A 79 16.06 6.97 9.15
C ASN A 79 17.54 7.34 9.08
N ARG A 80 18.21 6.98 7.99
CA ARG A 80 19.65 7.22 7.83
C ARG A 80 20.04 8.69 7.74
N ASP A 81 19.11 9.55 7.32
CA ASP A 81 19.29 11.00 7.24
C ASP A 81 19.15 11.69 8.62
N TRP A 82 18.84 10.96 9.70
CA TRP A 82 18.61 11.50 11.05
C TRP A 82 19.74 12.40 11.54
N ALA A 83 21.00 12.03 11.34
CA ALA A 83 22.13 12.82 11.80
C ALA A 83 22.15 14.26 11.26
N ASN A 84 21.55 14.50 10.09
CA ASN A 84 21.38 15.84 9.49
C ASN A 84 20.17 16.59 10.00
N TRP A 85 19.32 15.96 10.81
CA TRP A 85 18.03 16.49 11.26
C TRP A 85 17.88 16.53 12.78
N GLU A 86 18.82 15.99 13.54
CA GLU A 86 18.74 15.87 14.99
C GLU A 86 18.49 17.23 15.68
N SER A 87 19.16 18.31 15.24
CA SER A 87 18.97 19.64 15.76
C SER A 87 17.59 20.27 15.40
N ILE A 88 16.91 19.73 14.38
CA ILE A 88 15.64 20.25 13.86
C ILE A 88 14.45 19.42 14.37
N MET A 89 14.62 18.08 14.45
CA MET A 89 13.56 17.13 14.81
C MET A 89 13.82 16.46 16.17
N GLY A 90 14.71 16.98 16.99
CA GLY A 90 14.98 16.47 18.33
C GLY A 90 13.74 16.54 19.24
N THR A 91 13.58 15.52 20.10
CA THR A 91 12.42 15.41 21.00
C THR A 91 12.49 16.33 22.21
N GLU A 92 13.71 16.65 22.67
CA GLU A 92 13.92 17.51 23.84
C GLU A 92 14.13 18.97 23.43
N THR A 93 14.90 19.19 22.37
CA THR A 93 15.19 20.52 21.82
C THR A 93 15.17 20.46 20.31
N ALA A 94 14.56 21.47 19.67
CA ALA A 94 14.54 21.63 18.23
C ALA A 94 14.74 23.09 17.85
N ASN A 95 15.47 23.37 16.76
CA ASN A 95 15.56 24.71 16.20
C ASN A 95 14.55 24.90 15.04
N ASN A 96 14.31 26.15 14.66
CA ASN A 96 13.33 26.52 13.65
C ASN A 96 13.96 26.82 12.27
N GLU A 97 15.20 26.39 12.02
CA GLU A 97 15.91 26.70 10.76
C GLU A 97 15.19 26.20 9.50
N LYS A 98 14.38 25.13 9.64
CA LYS A 98 13.58 24.55 8.54
C LYS A 98 12.08 24.68 8.79
N SER A 99 11.64 25.73 9.49
CA SER A 99 10.22 26.04 9.65
C SER A 99 9.51 26.16 8.29
N VAL A 100 8.27 25.76 8.22
CA VAL A 100 7.44 25.80 7.01
C VAL A 100 6.21 26.66 7.28
N GLU A 101 6.15 27.81 6.62
CA GLU A 101 5.06 28.78 6.73
C GLU A 101 4.23 28.89 5.44
N CYS A 102 4.75 28.37 4.31
CA CYS A 102 4.10 28.41 3.01
C CYS A 102 3.59 27.02 2.63
N PRO A 103 2.31 26.67 2.91
CA PRO A 103 1.76 25.33 2.72
C PRO A 103 1.73 24.93 1.25
N ARG A 104 1.91 23.65 0.99
CA ARG A 104 1.81 23.08 -0.36
C ARG A 104 0.35 22.80 -0.73
N PRO A 105 -0.16 23.32 -1.86
CA PRO A 105 -1.44 22.90 -2.39
C PRO A 105 -1.53 21.39 -2.59
N GLY A 106 -2.63 20.79 -2.18
CA GLY A 106 -2.83 19.33 -2.29
C GLY A 106 -2.13 18.47 -1.22
N HIS A 107 -1.44 19.08 -0.25
CA HIS A 107 -0.88 18.42 0.93
C HIS A 107 -1.67 18.69 2.20
N ALA A 108 -1.36 18.01 3.29
CA ALA A 108 -2.02 18.18 4.58
C ALA A 108 -1.61 19.48 5.32
N ASP A 109 -0.57 20.18 4.87
CA ASP A 109 0.12 21.25 5.59
C ASP A 109 -0.84 22.27 6.21
N LEU A 110 -1.64 22.96 5.41
CA LEU A 110 -2.52 24.01 5.88
C LEU A 110 -3.62 23.49 6.80
N THR A 111 -4.37 22.47 6.33
CA THR A 111 -5.51 21.94 7.10
C THR A 111 -5.04 21.25 8.38
N GLY A 112 -3.90 20.56 8.34
CA GLY A 112 -3.28 19.97 9.52
C GLY A 112 -2.81 21.02 10.52
N GLY A 113 -2.18 22.10 10.05
CA GLY A 113 -1.80 23.23 10.88
C GLY A 113 -3.00 23.84 11.61
N MET A 114 -4.09 24.07 10.87
CA MET A 114 -5.35 24.57 11.46
C MET A 114 -5.93 23.60 12.50
N LYS A 115 -6.00 22.30 12.16
CA LYS A 115 -6.62 21.27 13.02
C LYS A 115 -5.88 21.09 14.33
N TYR A 116 -4.56 21.04 14.29
CA TYR A 116 -3.71 20.74 15.45
C TYR A 116 -3.06 22.00 16.05
N ASN A 117 -3.42 23.21 15.55
CA ASN A 117 -2.91 24.50 15.99
C ASN A 117 -1.37 24.62 15.88
N HIS A 118 -0.80 24.08 14.81
CA HIS A 118 0.62 24.22 14.50
C HIS A 118 0.87 25.48 13.66
N ARG A 119 1.80 26.33 14.10
CA ARG A 119 2.29 27.47 13.32
C ARG A 119 3.46 27.07 12.42
N ASP A 120 4.34 26.21 12.89
CA ASP A 120 5.28 25.55 12.00
C ASP A 120 4.61 24.33 11.34
N LEU A 121 4.33 24.44 10.04
CA LEU A 121 3.69 23.38 9.25
C LEU A 121 4.60 22.18 9.02
N ARG A 122 5.89 22.27 9.39
CA ARG A 122 6.79 21.11 9.41
C ARG A 122 6.25 20.00 10.31
N ASN A 123 5.66 20.32 11.42
CA ASN A 123 5.04 19.35 12.34
C ASN A 123 3.96 18.50 11.67
N VAL A 124 3.24 19.08 10.70
CA VAL A 124 2.25 18.34 9.88
C VAL A 124 2.93 17.56 8.77
N LEU A 125 3.86 18.22 8.05
CA LEU A 125 4.57 17.67 6.90
C LEU A 125 5.27 16.36 7.26
N GLU A 126 5.96 16.33 8.38
CA GLU A 126 6.80 15.21 8.82
C GLU A 126 5.98 13.92 9.01
N ARG A 127 4.78 14.01 9.58
CA ARG A 127 3.92 12.85 9.78
C ARG A 127 3.02 12.53 8.58
N ALA A 128 2.57 13.54 7.83
CA ALA A 128 1.69 13.37 6.67
C ALA A 128 2.41 12.82 5.42
N SER A 129 3.73 12.74 5.45
CA SER A 129 4.57 12.28 4.36
C SER A 129 4.38 10.78 4.07
N ALA A 130 4.53 10.42 2.79
CA ALA A 130 4.55 9.02 2.33
C ALA A 130 5.72 8.18 2.90
N ARG A 131 6.65 8.76 3.66
CA ARG A 131 7.69 8.02 4.39
C ARG A 131 7.09 6.98 5.33
N GLU A 132 5.96 7.29 5.95
CA GLU A 132 5.20 6.39 6.84
C GLU A 132 4.86 5.05 6.16
N THR A 133 4.69 5.03 4.85
CA THR A 133 4.36 3.81 4.12
C THR A 133 5.44 2.72 4.17
N ALA A 134 6.69 3.05 4.53
CA ALA A 134 7.71 2.03 4.79
C ALA A 134 7.29 1.12 5.98
N ALA A 135 6.71 1.71 7.02
CA ALA A 135 6.15 0.96 8.15
C ALA A 135 5.00 0.04 7.70
N ARG A 136 4.09 0.53 6.82
CA ARG A 136 3.00 -0.30 6.27
C ARG A 136 3.51 -1.45 5.40
N VAL A 137 4.56 -1.22 4.61
CA VAL A 137 5.19 -2.28 3.81
C VAL A 137 5.79 -3.35 4.69
N ALA A 138 6.46 -2.98 5.78
CA ALA A 138 6.98 -3.96 6.74
C ALA A 138 5.85 -4.79 7.38
N VAL A 139 4.71 -4.15 7.73
CA VAL A 139 3.51 -4.85 8.22
C VAL A 139 2.98 -5.84 7.19
N GLY A 140 2.75 -5.37 5.95
CA GLY A 140 2.23 -6.20 4.87
C GLY A 140 3.11 -7.41 4.59
N ALA A 141 4.44 -7.19 4.51
CA ALA A 141 5.41 -8.27 4.30
C ALA A 141 5.43 -9.30 5.45
N LEU A 142 5.25 -8.84 6.68
CA LEU A 142 5.18 -9.73 7.85
C LEU A 142 3.88 -10.56 7.83
N VAL A 143 2.71 -9.95 7.63
CA VAL A 143 1.43 -10.67 7.67
C VAL A 143 1.22 -11.61 6.49
N ARG A 144 1.85 -11.36 5.34
CA ARG A 144 1.87 -12.31 4.20
C ARG A 144 2.43 -13.66 4.59
N GLN A 145 3.34 -13.73 5.54
CA GLN A 145 3.95 -14.98 5.99
C GLN A 145 2.97 -15.86 6.78
N VAL A 146 1.90 -15.27 7.36
CA VAL A 146 0.76 -16.04 7.89
C VAL A 146 -0.05 -16.69 6.77
N LEU A 147 -0.20 -16.00 5.63
CA LEU A 147 -1.07 -16.42 4.53
C LEU A 147 -0.39 -17.39 3.56
N LYS A 148 0.94 -17.32 3.47
CA LYS A 148 1.75 -18.13 2.55
C LYS A 148 1.52 -19.67 2.67
N PRO A 149 1.39 -20.27 3.88
CA PRO A 149 1.11 -21.70 4.02
C PRO A 149 -0.27 -22.14 3.48
N PHE A 150 -1.17 -21.18 3.21
CA PHE A 150 -2.50 -21.42 2.67
C PHE A 150 -2.60 -21.14 1.16
N GLY A 151 -1.46 -20.91 0.50
CA GLY A 151 -1.41 -20.68 -0.94
C GLY A 151 -1.94 -19.31 -1.39
N ILE A 152 -2.05 -18.33 -0.49
CA ILE A 152 -2.49 -16.98 -0.83
C ILE A 152 -1.30 -16.16 -1.32
N GLU A 153 -1.38 -15.69 -2.57
CA GLU A 153 -0.33 -14.96 -3.27
C GLU A 153 -0.78 -13.55 -3.64
N PHE A 154 0.16 -12.61 -3.57
CA PHE A 154 -0.06 -11.19 -3.89
C PHE A 154 0.83 -10.80 -5.06
N LEU A 155 0.22 -10.20 -6.07
CA LEU A 155 0.85 -9.80 -7.32
C LEU A 155 0.39 -8.38 -7.64
N SER A 156 1.33 -7.43 -7.75
CA SER A 156 1.00 -6.04 -8.08
C SER A 156 1.76 -5.57 -9.29
N HIS A 157 1.11 -4.70 -10.07
CA HIS A 157 1.71 -4.01 -11.19
C HIS A 157 1.18 -2.58 -11.32
N VAL A 158 1.80 -1.83 -12.22
CA VAL A 158 1.33 -0.49 -12.59
C VAL A 158 0.48 -0.60 -13.84
N LYS A 159 -0.76 -0.12 -13.75
CA LYS A 159 -1.71 -0.14 -14.87
C LYS A 159 -1.59 1.10 -15.76
N ARG A 160 -1.25 2.26 -15.16
CA ARG A 160 -1.17 3.54 -15.88
C ARG A 160 -0.20 4.51 -15.20
N ILE A 161 0.55 5.26 -16.00
CA ILE A 161 1.31 6.44 -15.55
C ILE A 161 0.92 7.62 -16.45
N GLY A 162 0.25 8.61 -15.86
CA GLY A 162 -0.29 9.74 -16.62
C GLY A 162 -1.20 9.28 -17.76
N GLU A 163 -0.82 9.57 -19.01
CA GLU A 163 -1.56 9.19 -20.21
C GLU A 163 -1.16 7.82 -20.78
N VAL A 164 -0.09 7.20 -20.28
CA VAL A 164 0.41 5.91 -20.78
C VAL A 164 -0.18 4.77 -19.98
N GLU A 165 -0.87 3.87 -20.66
CA GLU A 165 -1.52 2.70 -20.08
C GLU A 165 -0.82 1.41 -20.52
N ASP A 166 -0.65 0.48 -19.59
CA ASP A 166 -0.31 -0.92 -19.85
C ASP A 166 -1.59 -1.72 -20.09
N THR A 167 -1.76 -2.19 -21.31
CA THR A 167 -2.92 -3.00 -21.73
C THR A 167 -2.60 -4.49 -21.83
N SER A 168 -1.40 -4.90 -21.37
CA SER A 168 -1.02 -6.32 -21.38
C SER A 168 -1.89 -7.15 -20.45
N ASP A 169 -2.04 -8.43 -20.81
CA ASP A 169 -2.88 -9.37 -20.08
C ASP A 169 -2.10 -9.95 -18.88
N PHE A 170 -2.58 -9.67 -17.66
CA PHE A 170 -1.97 -10.18 -16.43
C PHE A 170 -2.12 -11.71 -16.24
N THR A 171 -2.93 -12.39 -17.05
CA THR A 171 -3.07 -13.86 -17.02
C THR A 171 -1.96 -14.58 -17.79
N ALA A 172 -1.19 -13.86 -18.62
CA ALA A 172 -0.06 -14.41 -19.33
C ALA A 172 1.02 -14.93 -18.37
N ALA A 173 1.56 -16.11 -18.65
CA ALA A 173 2.46 -16.82 -17.73
C ALA A 173 3.74 -16.05 -17.37
N ASP A 174 4.25 -15.22 -18.28
CA ASP A 174 5.47 -14.42 -18.11
C ASP A 174 5.20 -12.95 -17.66
N PHE A 175 3.93 -12.57 -17.48
CA PHE A 175 3.55 -11.19 -17.18
C PHE A 175 4.25 -10.64 -15.93
N PHE A 176 4.17 -11.36 -14.81
CA PHE A 176 4.73 -10.86 -13.54
C PHE A 176 6.27 -10.90 -13.52
N GLU A 177 6.92 -11.77 -14.29
CA GLU A 177 8.36 -11.73 -14.51
C GLU A 177 8.76 -10.43 -15.23
N LYS A 178 8.02 -10.06 -16.28
CA LYS A 178 8.20 -8.78 -17.00
C LYS A 178 7.98 -7.58 -16.09
N VAL A 179 6.91 -7.58 -15.29
CA VAL A 179 6.61 -6.53 -14.31
C VAL A 179 7.76 -6.33 -13.32
N GLN A 180 8.32 -7.43 -12.77
CA GLN A 180 9.43 -7.37 -11.80
C GLN A 180 10.71 -6.79 -12.41
N ASN A 181 10.95 -7.01 -13.70
CA ASN A 181 12.11 -6.49 -14.41
C ASN A 181 11.88 -5.08 -14.98
N SER A 182 10.65 -4.57 -14.95
CA SER A 182 10.28 -3.27 -15.52
C SER A 182 10.61 -2.12 -14.56
N PRO A 183 11.32 -1.07 -15.00
CA PRO A 183 11.59 0.12 -14.18
C PRO A 183 10.35 0.89 -13.75
N VAL A 184 9.22 0.69 -14.43
CA VAL A 184 7.94 1.35 -14.17
C VAL A 184 6.84 0.39 -13.72
N GLY A 185 7.14 -0.93 -13.64
CA GLY A 185 6.19 -1.94 -13.20
C GLY A 185 5.12 -2.29 -14.23
N PHE A 186 5.38 -2.10 -15.53
CA PHE A 186 4.52 -2.51 -16.65
C PHE A 186 4.92 -3.90 -17.16
N GLY A 187 3.94 -4.66 -17.65
CA GLY A 187 4.18 -5.95 -18.32
C GLY A 187 4.56 -5.81 -19.81
N ASP A 188 4.24 -4.69 -20.45
CA ASP A 188 4.61 -4.38 -21.82
C ASP A 188 5.84 -3.48 -21.89
N GLU A 189 6.92 -3.94 -22.53
CA GLU A 189 8.20 -3.21 -22.62
C GLU A 189 8.08 -1.91 -23.44
N ASN A 190 7.25 -1.89 -24.50
CA ASN A 190 7.07 -0.70 -25.32
C ASN A 190 6.27 0.37 -24.55
N ALA A 191 5.23 -0.04 -23.81
CA ALA A 191 4.50 0.85 -22.93
C ALA A 191 5.40 1.36 -21.78
N ALA A 192 6.27 0.52 -21.24
CA ALA A 192 7.25 0.91 -20.23
C ALA A 192 8.22 1.98 -20.74
N GLN A 193 8.75 1.83 -21.96
CA GLN A 193 9.60 2.82 -22.56
C GLN A 193 8.88 4.16 -22.77
N LYS A 194 7.64 4.14 -23.28
CA LYS A 194 6.80 5.35 -23.44
C LYS A 194 6.53 6.03 -22.09
N ALA A 195 6.28 5.24 -21.03
CA ALA A 195 6.06 5.78 -19.69
C ALA A 195 7.32 6.47 -19.13
N MET A 196 8.50 5.91 -19.34
CA MET A 196 9.76 6.56 -18.95
C MET A 196 9.99 7.89 -19.70
N GLU A 197 9.77 7.91 -21.01
CA GLU A 197 9.85 9.14 -21.81
C GLU A 197 8.84 10.19 -21.36
N TYR A 198 7.63 9.76 -20.99
CA TYR A 198 6.61 10.65 -20.45
C TYR A 198 7.03 11.24 -19.10
N ILE A 199 7.57 10.42 -18.18
CA ILE A 199 8.12 10.88 -16.89
C ILE A 199 9.23 11.92 -17.11
N ASP A 200 10.12 11.72 -18.07
CA ASP A 200 11.19 12.68 -18.39
C ASP A 200 10.66 14.00 -18.90
N LYS A 201 9.61 13.98 -19.75
CA LYS A 201 8.93 15.21 -20.20
C LYS A 201 8.29 15.97 -19.05
N ILE A 202 7.65 15.27 -18.10
CA ILE A 202 7.06 15.84 -16.89
C ILE A 202 8.14 16.44 -15.99
N LYS A 203 9.24 15.72 -15.78
CA LYS A 203 10.40 16.19 -15.02
C LYS A 203 10.99 17.48 -15.58
N ALA A 204 11.14 17.57 -16.91
CA ALA A 204 11.66 18.76 -17.59
C ALA A 204 10.77 20.01 -17.37
N ARG A 205 9.48 19.84 -17.08
CA ARG A 205 8.53 20.91 -16.75
C ARG A 205 8.52 21.28 -15.25
N GLY A 206 9.28 20.57 -14.42
CA GLY A 206 9.25 20.74 -12.96
C GLY A 206 7.96 20.22 -12.31
N GLU A 207 7.28 19.29 -12.95
CA GLU A 207 6.00 18.71 -12.55
C GLU A 207 6.16 17.32 -11.96
N SER A 208 5.07 16.74 -11.46
CA SER A 208 4.97 15.35 -11.00
C SER A 208 3.81 14.65 -11.72
N VAL A 209 3.81 13.32 -11.73
CA VAL A 209 2.78 12.51 -12.37
C VAL A 209 2.25 11.44 -11.42
N GLY A 210 0.94 11.19 -11.49
CA GLY A 210 0.24 10.10 -10.83
C GLY A 210 -0.02 8.93 -11.78
N GLY A 211 -0.80 7.96 -11.33
CA GLY A 211 -1.15 6.79 -12.12
C GLY A 211 -2.12 5.87 -11.43
N ILE A 212 -2.26 4.68 -11.98
CA ILE A 212 -3.12 3.62 -11.44
C ILE A 212 -2.26 2.37 -11.22
N VAL A 213 -2.41 1.77 -10.07
CA VAL A 213 -1.83 0.47 -9.72
C VAL A 213 -2.92 -0.56 -9.58
N GLU A 214 -2.60 -1.82 -9.87
CA GLU A 214 -3.52 -2.95 -9.72
C GLU A 214 -2.84 -4.05 -8.91
N THR A 215 -3.58 -4.62 -7.96
CA THR A 215 -3.15 -5.77 -7.15
C THR A 215 -4.11 -6.92 -7.36
N ILE A 216 -3.56 -8.08 -7.67
CA ILE A 216 -4.27 -9.34 -7.81
C ILE A 216 -3.89 -10.24 -6.62
N VAL A 217 -4.90 -10.77 -5.90
CA VAL A 217 -4.68 -11.73 -4.81
C VAL A 217 -5.27 -13.06 -5.22
N LYS A 218 -4.43 -14.08 -5.34
CA LYS A 218 -4.81 -15.46 -5.71
C LYS A 218 -4.89 -16.36 -4.48
N GLY A 219 -5.64 -17.45 -4.58
CA GLY A 219 -5.72 -18.49 -3.55
C GLY A 219 -6.55 -18.09 -2.32
N VAL A 220 -7.30 -16.99 -2.39
CA VAL A 220 -8.18 -16.58 -1.29
C VAL A 220 -9.40 -17.51 -1.24
N PRO A 221 -9.65 -18.22 -0.11
CA PRO A 221 -10.80 -19.11 -0.02
C PRO A 221 -12.12 -18.34 -0.10
N ALA A 222 -13.16 -18.93 -0.65
CA ALA A 222 -14.50 -18.36 -0.62
C ALA A 222 -14.95 -18.13 0.84
N GLY A 223 -15.59 -16.97 1.11
CA GLY A 223 -16.21 -16.65 2.39
C GLY A 223 -15.36 -15.88 3.37
N LEU A 224 -14.28 -15.19 2.97
CA LEU A 224 -13.70 -14.12 3.78
C LEU A 224 -14.57 -12.87 3.69
N GLY A 225 -14.69 -12.14 4.79
CA GLY A 225 -15.65 -11.04 4.89
C GLY A 225 -17.04 -11.51 5.25
N SER A 226 -18.04 -10.64 5.13
CA SER A 226 -19.42 -10.99 5.51
C SER A 226 -20.45 -10.09 4.82
N TYR A 227 -21.57 -10.65 4.41
CA TYR A 227 -22.75 -9.89 3.95
C TYR A 227 -23.64 -9.41 5.10
N VAL A 228 -23.44 -9.94 6.30
CA VAL A 228 -24.35 -9.76 7.44
C VAL A 228 -24.40 -8.33 7.94
N HIS A 229 -23.24 -7.61 7.92
CA HIS A 229 -23.16 -6.23 8.39
C HIS A 229 -22.15 -5.44 7.56
N TYR A 230 -22.40 -4.14 7.35
CA TYR A 230 -21.65 -3.28 6.41
C TYR A 230 -20.16 -3.18 6.73
N ASP A 231 -19.78 -3.12 8.02
CA ASP A 231 -18.40 -2.97 8.48
C ASP A 231 -17.56 -4.26 8.39
N ARG A 232 -18.20 -5.38 8.08
CA ARG A 232 -17.58 -6.69 7.90
C ARG A 232 -17.40 -7.08 6.42
N LYS A 233 -17.86 -6.24 5.50
CA LYS A 233 -17.67 -6.45 4.06
C LYS A 233 -16.20 -6.35 3.69
N LEU A 234 -15.70 -7.34 2.93
CA LEU A 234 -14.30 -7.40 2.53
C LEU A 234 -13.91 -6.26 1.58
N ASP A 235 -14.76 -5.97 0.58
CA ASP A 235 -14.58 -4.87 -0.36
C ASP A 235 -14.50 -3.51 0.35
N ALA A 236 -15.38 -3.28 1.34
CA ALA A 236 -15.37 -2.06 2.14
C ALA A 236 -14.07 -1.91 2.96
N ASN A 237 -13.60 -3.00 3.58
CA ASN A 237 -12.36 -2.99 4.36
C ASN A 237 -11.12 -2.80 3.47
N LEU A 238 -11.07 -3.47 2.30
CA LEU A 238 -10.01 -3.26 1.31
C LEU A 238 -9.99 -1.81 0.81
N ALA A 239 -11.16 -1.26 0.46
CA ALA A 239 -11.28 0.13 0.04
C ALA A 239 -10.84 1.11 1.15
N PHE A 240 -11.24 0.88 2.40
CA PHE A 240 -10.80 1.68 3.55
C PHE A 240 -9.27 1.64 3.72
N GLY A 241 -8.67 0.45 3.74
CA GLY A 241 -7.23 0.28 3.87
C GLY A 241 -6.47 1.00 2.77
N VAL A 242 -6.83 0.76 1.51
CA VAL A 242 -6.18 1.35 0.33
C VAL A 242 -6.40 2.87 0.27
N MET A 243 -7.61 3.38 0.53
CA MET A 243 -7.90 4.81 0.55
C MET A 243 -7.13 5.56 1.64
N SER A 244 -6.70 4.87 2.70
CA SER A 244 -5.89 5.44 3.79
C SER A 244 -4.42 5.70 3.40
N VAL A 245 -3.96 5.18 2.25
CA VAL A 245 -2.59 5.39 1.75
C VAL A 245 -2.45 6.81 1.21
N GLN A 246 -1.32 7.45 1.52
CA GLN A 246 -1.02 8.80 1.05
C GLN A 246 -1.12 8.89 -0.49
N ALA A 247 -1.72 9.96 -0.97
CA ALA A 247 -1.96 10.27 -2.38
C ALA A 247 -3.01 9.41 -3.11
N ILE A 248 -3.58 8.38 -2.51
CA ILE A 248 -4.68 7.64 -3.11
C ILE A 248 -5.95 8.50 -3.11
N LYS A 249 -6.67 8.51 -4.24
CA LYS A 249 -7.88 9.30 -4.49
C LYS A 249 -9.03 8.51 -5.09
N GLY A 250 -8.80 7.24 -5.44
CA GLY A 250 -9.80 6.33 -5.96
C GLY A 250 -9.42 4.88 -5.71
N VAL A 251 -10.42 4.04 -5.48
CA VAL A 251 -10.28 2.58 -5.34
C VAL A 251 -11.39 1.93 -6.14
N GLU A 252 -11.06 0.88 -6.88
CA GLU A 252 -12.01 0.03 -7.60
C GLU A 252 -11.77 -1.43 -7.26
N ILE A 253 -12.86 -2.22 -7.21
CA ILE A 253 -12.82 -3.67 -7.09
C ILE A 253 -13.33 -4.27 -8.40
N GLY A 254 -12.56 -5.19 -8.99
CA GLY A 254 -12.89 -5.83 -10.26
C GLY A 254 -13.04 -4.81 -11.40
N MET A 255 -14.19 -4.85 -12.09
CA MET A 255 -14.49 -3.91 -13.19
C MET A 255 -14.67 -2.46 -12.71
N GLY A 256 -14.91 -2.23 -11.41
CA GLY A 256 -15.01 -0.89 -10.81
C GLY A 256 -16.13 -0.05 -11.43
N PHE A 257 -15.83 1.20 -11.81
CA PHE A 257 -16.83 2.09 -12.43
C PHE A 257 -17.40 1.59 -13.75
N GLY A 258 -16.66 0.73 -14.47
CA GLY A 258 -17.11 0.14 -15.74
C GLY A 258 -18.40 -0.66 -15.62
N VAL A 259 -18.78 -1.16 -14.43
CA VAL A 259 -20.04 -1.87 -14.20
C VAL A 259 -21.29 -1.01 -14.51
N SER A 260 -21.14 0.32 -14.43
CA SER A 260 -22.23 1.26 -14.69
C SER A 260 -22.51 1.52 -16.18
N GLU A 261 -21.61 1.07 -17.07
CA GLU A 261 -21.64 1.39 -18.49
C GLU A 261 -22.34 0.31 -19.33
N ILE A 262 -22.54 -0.88 -18.76
CA ILE A 262 -23.08 -2.04 -19.48
C ILE A 262 -24.25 -2.70 -18.74
N PRO A 263 -25.15 -3.44 -19.45
CA PRO A 263 -26.27 -4.15 -18.83
C PRO A 263 -25.84 -5.23 -17.84
N GLY A 264 -26.67 -5.47 -16.81
CA GLY A 264 -26.38 -6.44 -15.75
C GLY A 264 -26.05 -7.84 -16.24
N SER A 265 -26.70 -8.30 -17.32
CA SER A 265 -26.38 -9.61 -17.96
C SER A 265 -24.96 -9.70 -18.57
N LYS A 266 -24.23 -8.59 -18.62
CA LYS A 266 -22.84 -8.53 -19.09
C LYS A 266 -21.86 -8.20 -17.96
N VAL A 267 -22.41 -7.77 -16.81
CA VAL A 267 -21.62 -7.46 -15.60
C VAL A 267 -21.49 -8.67 -14.72
N HIS A 268 -22.64 -9.34 -14.40
CA HIS A 268 -22.65 -10.41 -13.40
C HIS A 268 -21.98 -11.66 -13.93
N ASP A 269 -21.07 -12.20 -13.12
CA ASP A 269 -20.29 -13.39 -13.42
C ASP A 269 -21.20 -14.63 -13.33
N GLU A 270 -21.41 -15.32 -14.45
CA GLU A 270 -22.23 -16.54 -14.50
C GLU A 270 -21.55 -17.66 -13.71
N ILE A 271 -22.35 -18.44 -12.99
CA ILE A 271 -21.88 -19.55 -12.14
C ILE A 271 -22.03 -20.84 -12.92
N GLU A 272 -20.98 -21.63 -12.98
CA GLU A 272 -21.00 -23.00 -13.47
C GLU A 272 -20.50 -23.99 -12.42
N TYR A 273 -20.76 -25.26 -12.65
CA TYR A 273 -20.29 -26.35 -11.81
C TYR A 273 -19.73 -27.47 -12.69
N SER A 274 -18.47 -27.78 -12.49
CA SER A 274 -17.82 -28.96 -13.05
C SER A 274 -17.38 -29.92 -11.93
N ASP A 275 -16.24 -29.64 -11.30
CA ASP A 275 -15.75 -30.30 -10.11
C ASP A 275 -15.90 -29.40 -8.87
N ASP A 276 -16.08 -28.09 -9.07
CA ASP A 276 -16.32 -27.05 -8.06
C ASP A 276 -17.26 -25.97 -8.65
N PHE A 277 -17.69 -24.99 -7.80
CA PHE A 277 -18.42 -23.81 -8.24
C PHE A 277 -17.48 -22.74 -8.75
N ASP A 278 -17.42 -22.53 -10.05
CA ASP A 278 -16.55 -21.56 -10.72
C ASP A 278 -17.36 -20.40 -11.31
N ARG A 279 -16.66 -19.34 -11.73
CA ARG A 279 -17.22 -18.20 -12.45
C ARG A 279 -16.65 -18.17 -13.87
N LEU A 280 -17.54 -17.93 -14.87
CA LEU A 280 -17.12 -17.81 -16.28
C LEU A 280 -16.32 -16.54 -16.55
N THR A 281 -16.51 -15.50 -15.73
CA THR A 281 -15.79 -14.22 -15.77
C THR A 281 -15.48 -13.78 -14.34
N ASN A 282 -14.67 -12.73 -14.17
CA ASN A 282 -14.37 -12.17 -12.85
C ASN A 282 -14.54 -10.64 -12.83
N ASN A 283 -15.69 -10.16 -13.31
CA ASN A 283 -16.02 -8.73 -13.31
C ASN A 283 -16.20 -8.18 -11.89
N ALA A 284 -16.71 -9.02 -10.97
CA ALA A 284 -16.84 -8.70 -9.56
C ALA A 284 -15.47 -8.58 -8.83
N GLY A 285 -14.38 -9.02 -9.47
CA GLY A 285 -13.04 -8.96 -8.90
C GLY A 285 -12.89 -9.80 -7.63
N GLY A 286 -13.46 -11.01 -7.62
CA GLY A 286 -13.31 -12.00 -6.54
C GLY A 286 -14.18 -11.73 -5.31
N ILE A 287 -15.07 -10.72 -5.33
CA ILE A 287 -15.89 -10.33 -4.18
C ILE A 287 -17.35 -10.15 -4.58
N GLU A 288 -18.22 -10.94 -3.97
CA GLU A 288 -19.67 -10.87 -4.14
C GLU A 288 -20.34 -10.64 -2.78
N GLY A 289 -21.23 -9.64 -2.70
CA GLY A 289 -21.96 -9.33 -1.46
C GLY A 289 -21.06 -8.97 -0.27
N GLY A 290 -19.79 -8.59 -0.49
CA GLY A 290 -18.82 -8.28 0.55
C GLY A 290 -18.04 -9.50 1.07
N MET A 291 -18.08 -10.61 0.35
CA MET A 291 -17.34 -11.83 0.66
C MET A 291 -16.49 -12.28 -0.54
N SER A 292 -15.31 -12.85 -0.27
CA SER A 292 -14.56 -13.54 -1.31
C SER A 292 -15.34 -14.73 -1.85
N ASN A 293 -15.26 -14.96 -3.17
CA ASN A 293 -16.00 -16.02 -3.86
C ASN A 293 -15.11 -17.18 -4.37
N GLY A 294 -13.80 -17.11 -4.13
CA GLY A 294 -12.82 -18.10 -4.60
C GLY A 294 -11.99 -17.62 -5.79
N GLU A 295 -12.55 -16.69 -6.59
CA GLU A 295 -11.83 -16.10 -7.71
C GLU A 295 -10.72 -15.13 -7.24
N PRO A 296 -9.75 -14.80 -8.10
CA PRO A 296 -8.74 -13.80 -7.78
C PRO A 296 -9.36 -12.44 -7.37
N ILE A 297 -8.94 -11.90 -6.23
CA ILE A 297 -9.37 -10.56 -5.82
C ILE A 297 -8.57 -9.53 -6.60
N ILE A 298 -9.26 -8.60 -7.28
CA ILE A 298 -8.66 -7.55 -8.11
C ILE A 298 -8.99 -6.19 -7.53
N VAL A 299 -7.96 -5.45 -7.11
CA VAL A 299 -8.09 -4.11 -6.52
C VAL A 299 -7.25 -3.12 -7.31
N LYS A 300 -7.86 -2.02 -7.78
CA LYS A 300 -7.17 -0.90 -8.44
C LYS A 300 -7.16 0.32 -7.52
N ALA A 301 -6.07 1.09 -7.59
CA ALA A 301 -5.94 2.32 -6.83
C ALA A 301 -5.39 3.46 -7.70
N ALA A 302 -6.04 4.61 -7.66
CA ALA A 302 -5.64 5.81 -8.35
C ALA A 302 -4.81 6.71 -7.43
N MET A 303 -3.54 6.92 -7.77
CA MET A 303 -2.61 7.80 -7.08
C MET A 303 -2.57 9.16 -7.80
N LYS A 304 -2.87 10.25 -7.08
CA LYS A 304 -2.66 11.60 -7.60
C LYS A 304 -1.17 11.93 -7.72
N PRO A 305 -0.79 12.93 -8.56
CA PRO A 305 0.57 13.48 -8.58
C PRO A 305 1.03 13.94 -7.19
N ILE A 306 2.33 13.84 -6.94
CA ILE A 306 2.93 14.32 -5.69
C ILE A 306 2.81 15.84 -5.61
N PRO A 307 2.36 16.41 -4.46
CA PRO A 307 2.06 17.85 -4.37
C PRO A 307 3.30 18.76 -4.34
N THR A 308 4.48 18.22 -4.08
CA THR A 308 5.73 18.98 -4.16
C THR A 308 6.21 19.04 -5.61
N LEU A 309 6.22 20.24 -6.18
CA LEU A 309 6.62 20.50 -7.56
C LEU A 309 7.90 21.36 -7.58
N TYR A 310 8.82 21.08 -8.51
CA TYR A 310 10.00 21.93 -8.73
C TYR A 310 9.65 23.25 -9.43
N ASN A 311 8.47 23.30 -10.11
CA ASN A 311 7.81 24.54 -10.52
C ASN A 311 6.63 24.78 -9.56
N PRO A 312 6.85 25.42 -8.38
CA PRO A 312 5.89 25.43 -7.29
C PRO A 312 4.66 26.29 -7.61
N LEU A 313 3.49 25.79 -7.20
CA LEU A 313 2.22 26.50 -7.30
C LEU A 313 2.17 27.71 -6.36
N ARG A 314 1.23 28.62 -6.62
CA ARG A 314 0.95 29.76 -5.72
C ARG A 314 0.39 29.26 -4.39
N THR A 315 0.79 29.93 -3.32
CA THR A 315 0.28 29.73 -1.96
C THR A 315 0.31 31.07 -1.22
N VAL A 316 0.07 31.05 0.09
CA VAL A 316 0.20 32.21 0.97
C VAL A 316 1.02 31.84 2.19
N ASN A 317 1.77 32.80 2.74
CA ASN A 317 2.35 32.64 4.06
C ASN A 317 1.24 32.64 5.11
N ILE A 318 1.28 31.71 6.07
CA ILE A 318 0.22 31.54 7.07
C ILE A 318 0.21 32.65 8.13
N ASP A 319 1.30 33.39 8.30
CA ASP A 319 1.41 34.44 9.31
C ASP A 319 0.95 35.80 8.78
N ASP A 320 1.58 36.33 7.74
CA ASP A 320 1.29 37.65 7.19
C ASP A 320 0.26 37.69 6.05
N LYS A 321 -0.15 36.51 5.54
CA LYS A 321 -1.12 36.33 4.44
C LYS A 321 -0.64 36.83 3.07
N SER A 322 0.64 37.13 2.92
CA SER A 322 1.23 37.53 1.65
C SER A 322 1.26 36.39 0.65
N GLU A 323 1.20 36.71 -0.65
CA GLU A 323 1.31 35.73 -1.74
C GLU A 323 2.73 35.19 -1.84
N HIS A 324 2.85 33.88 -1.92
CA HIS A 324 4.12 33.16 -2.04
C HIS A 324 4.04 32.00 -3.04
N LYS A 325 5.18 31.41 -3.31
CA LYS A 325 5.31 30.08 -3.91
C LYS A 325 5.33 29.02 -2.83
N ALA A 326 4.73 27.86 -3.12
CA ALA A 326 4.71 26.73 -2.20
C ALA A 326 6.13 26.24 -1.87
N THR A 327 6.32 25.78 -0.64
CA THR A 327 7.59 25.21 -0.19
C THR A 327 7.98 24.01 -1.08
N VAL A 328 9.23 24.02 -1.54
CA VAL A 328 9.81 22.93 -2.35
C VAL A 328 10.67 22.06 -1.45
N GLU A 329 10.25 20.82 -1.29
CA GLU A 329 11.03 19.76 -0.63
C GLU A 329 11.61 18.80 -1.68
N ARG A 330 12.61 18.01 -1.30
CA ARG A 330 13.09 16.92 -2.17
C ARG A 330 11.95 15.93 -2.44
N SER A 331 11.61 15.70 -3.70
CA SER A 331 10.46 14.90 -4.10
C SER A 331 10.77 14.03 -5.31
N ASP A 332 9.94 12.99 -5.48
CA ASP A 332 9.89 12.16 -6.68
C ASP A 332 9.11 12.88 -7.80
N VAL A 333 9.44 12.63 -9.03
CA VAL A 333 8.63 13.01 -10.19
C VAL A 333 7.47 12.02 -10.36
N CYS A 334 7.77 10.73 -10.19
CA CYS A 334 6.81 9.64 -10.23
C CYS A 334 7.08 8.67 -9.07
N ALA A 335 6.06 8.35 -8.28
CA ALA A 335 6.13 7.34 -7.22
C ALA A 335 5.12 6.19 -7.45
N VAL A 336 4.54 6.09 -8.66
CA VAL A 336 3.52 5.06 -8.96
C VAL A 336 4.07 3.64 -8.82
N PRO A 337 5.31 3.30 -9.27
CA PRO A 337 5.86 1.97 -9.03
C PRO A 337 6.01 1.62 -7.53
N ALA A 338 6.44 2.58 -6.72
CA ALA A 338 6.49 2.36 -5.26
C ALA A 338 5.09 2.25 -4.64
N CYS A 339 4.11 2.96 -5.20
CA CYS A 339 2.72 2.88 -4.75
C CYS A 339 2.14 1.47 -4.93
N SER A 340 2.49 0.73 -5.98
CA SER A 340 2.03 -0.66 -6.17
C SER A 340 2.44 -1.54 -4.99
N VAL A 341 3.69 -1.44 -4.53
CA VAL A 341 4.20 -2.18 -3.38
C VAL A 341 3.48 -1.80 -2.08
N VAL A 342 3.19 -0.51 -1.90
CA VAL A 342 2.47 -0.02 -0.70
C VAL A 342 1.02 -0.49 -0.69
N VAL A 343 0.32 -0.41 -1.83
CA VAL A 343 -1.08 -0.86 -1.96
C VAL A 343 -1.17 -2.36 -1.75
N GLU A 344 -0.26 -3.15 -2.32
CA GLU A 344 -0.16 -4.58 -2.10
C GLU A 344 0.00 -4.92 -0.61
N ALA A 345 0.89 -4.22 0.08
CA ALA A 345 1.14 -4.45 1.51
C ALA A 345 -0.11 -4.15 2.37
N VAL A 346 -0.85 -3.10 2.05
CA VAL A 346 -2.09 -2.75 2.74
C VAL A 346 -3.20 -3.77 2.45
N ILE A 347 -3.34 -4.22 1.21
CA ILE A 347 -4.27 -5.28 0.83
C ILE A 347 -3.93 -6.57 1.57
N ALA A 348 -2.64 -6.93 1.66
CA ALA A 348 -2.20 -8.10 2.40
C ALA A 348 -2.60 -8.04 3.87
N PHE A 349 -2.50 -6.87 4.49
CA PHE A 349 -2.97 -6.68 5.87
C PHE A 349 -4.49 -6.90 6.02
N GLU A 350 -5.32 -6.31 5.15
CA GLU A 350 -6.78 -6.46 5.25
C GLU A 350 -7.23 -7.91 4.94
N ILE A 351 -6.57 -8.58 4.00
CA ILE A 351 -6.80 -10.02 3.74
C ILE A 351 -6.39 -10.87 4.96
N ALA A 352 -5.22 -10.64 5.55
CA ALA A 352 -4.77 -11.36 6.74
C ALA A 352 -5.71 -11.15 7.93
N LYS A 353 -6.20 -9.92 8.10
CA LYS A 353 -7.17 -9.57 9.15
C LYS A 353 -8.50 -10.32 8.95
N ALA A 354 -9.04 -10.34 7.72
CA ALA A 354 -10.26 -11.07 7.40
C ALA A 354 -10.05 -12.59 7.53
N PHE A 355 -8.88 -13.09 7.15
CA PHE A 355 -8.50 -14.50 7.26
C PHE A 355 -8.44 -14.94 8.73
N LEU A 356 -7.74 -14.20 9.59
CA LEU A 356 -7.62 -14.51 11.02
C LEU A 356 -8.91 -14.22 11.82
N ASP A 357 -9.81 -13.36 11.30
CA ASP A 357 -11.15 -13.19 11.88
C ASP A 357 -12.00 -14.44 11.62
N LYS A 358 -11.90 -15.03 10.43
CA LYS A 358 -12.61 -16.25 10.05
C LYS A 358 -11.99 -17.51 10.63
N PHE A 359 -10.69 -17.69 10.50
CA PHE A 359 -9.93 -18.84 10.96
C PHE A 359 -9.14 -18.48 12.23
N SER A 360 -9.88 -18.10 13.27
CA SER A 360 -9.29 -17.64 14.52
C SER A 360 -8.57 -18.75 15.28
N GLY A 361 -7.43 -18.38 15.89
CA GLY A 361 -6.63 -19.25 16.75
C GLY A 361 -5.47 -18.48 17.35
N ASP A 362 -5.02 -18.87 18.54
CA ASP A 362 -3.86 -18.25 19.19
C ASP A 362 -2.53 -18.80 18.65
N CYS A 363 -2.58 -19.92 17.90
CA CYS A 363 -1.43 -20.51 17.23
C CYS A 363 -1.77 -20.98 15.80
N MET A 364 -0.74 -21.11 14.98
CA MET A 364 -0.90 -21.56 13.58
C MET A 364 -1.50 -22.95 13.43
N ALA A 365 -1.30 -23.83 14.42
CA ALA A 365 -1.90 -25.16 14.41
C ALA A 365 -3.43 -25.10 14.45
N ASP A 366 -3.99 -24.25 15.32
CA ASP A 366 -5.44 -24.06 15.44
C ASP A 366 -6.02 -23.37 14.18
N VAL A 367 -5.34 -22.32 13.69
CA VAL A 367 -5.71 -21.64 12.45
C VAL A 367 -5.78 -22.63 11.30
N LYS A 368 -4.76 -23.47 11.13
CA LYS A 368 -4.71 -24.50 10.10
C LYS A 368 -5.80 -25.54 10.26
N ALA A 369 -6.02 -26.05 11.45
CA ALA A 369 -7.05 -27.06 11.72
C ALA A 369 -8.45 -26.52 11.33
N TYR A 370 -8.75 -25.27 11.69
CA TYR A 370 -10.03 -24.67 11.32
C TYR A 370 -10.15 -24.44 9.81
N TYR A 371 -9.06 -23.97 9.17
CA TYR A 371 -9.02 -23.80 7.72
C TYR A 371 -9.30 -25.13 7.01
N ASP A 372 -8.60 -26.20 7.38
CA ASP A 372 -8.74 -27.53 6.74
C ASP A 372 -10.19 -28.06 6.89
N VAL A 373 -10.80 -27.93 8.08
CA VAL A 373 -12.22 -28.29 8.30
C VAL A 373 -13.16 -27.48 7.44
N TYR A 374 -12.94 -26.17 7.32
CA TYR A 374 -13.76 -25.30 6.50
C TYR A 374 -13.63 -25.62 5.02
N MET A 375 -12.41 -25.80 4.51
CA MET A 375 -12.16 -26.13 3.10
C MET A 375 -12.79 -27.47 2.72
N ASN A 376 -12.67 -28.48 3.60
CA ASN A 376 -13.35 -29.76 3.38
C ASN A 376 -14.88 -29.62 3.35
N ARG A 377 -15.46 -28.74 4.17
CA ARG A 377 -16.90 -28.50 4.20
C ARG A 377 -17.39 -27.83 2.90
N ILE A 378 -16.71 -26.77 2.43
CA ILE A 378 -17.16 -26.05 1.23
C ILE A 378 -16.96 -26.87 -0.04
N LYS A 379 -15.93 -27.73 -0.10
CA LYS A 379 -15.71 -28.66 -1.19
C LYS A 379 -16.87 -29.68 -1.34
N ASN A 380 -17.59 -29.97 -0.24
CA ASN A 380 -18.70 -30.91 -0.20
C ASN A 380 -20.07 -30.21 -0.12
N PHE A 381 -20.12 -28.91 -0.43
CA PHE A 381 -21.34 -28.13 -0.44
C PHE A 381 -22.13 -28.37 -1.72
#